data_dee8108b1c3e66e91b07fd709f5af749
#
_entry.id   dee8108b1c3e66e91b07fd709f5af749
#
_cell.length_a   1.000
_cell.length_b   1.000
_cell.length_c   1.000
_cell.angle_alpha   90.00
_cell.angle_beta   90.00
_cell.angle_gamma   90.00
#
_symmetry.space_group_name_H-M   'P 1'
#
loop_
_entity.id
_entity.type
_entity.pdbx_description
1 polymer ?
#
loop_
_entity_poly.entity_id
_entity_poly.type
_entity_poly.pdbx_seq_one_letter_code
_entity_poly.pdbx_strand_id
1 'polypeptide(L)'
;MQVIVEVEDQIHTYEPADNGAGPLWCHGSTVVARHGDAVYVAGLETVPDEVPLNNTRWVLFRRANDGDWELVHRDDSGRTREPSPIALLASGELLVSANPTLAPSGEYGGAARPAVFRFRADDPEAEPRVELPVWDGETAFRDHSYRTVTADGERGQVLYMQNEGYAFAHMSLWSDDRWHGRGKITWPYGAEYPKPQPLRLCYPNVMLRR
;
A
#
# COMPACT_ATOMS: atom_id res chain seq x y z
N MET A 1 15.74 18.80 24.64
CA MET A 1 14.37 18.65 24.12
C MET A 1 13.78 17.47 24.88
N GLN A 2 12.67 17.63 25.56
CA GLN A 2 11.96 16.53 26.25
C GLN A 2 10.87 16.07 25.29
N VAL A 3 10.84 14.78 25.01
CA VAL A 3 9.76 14.14 24.25
C VAL A 3 8.65 13.79 25.24
N ILE A 4 7.44 14.21 24.94
CA ILE A 4 6.25 13.90 25.73
C ILE A 4 5.36 12.99 24.86
N VAL A 5 5.01 11.81 25.35
CA VAL A 5 4.01 10.96 24.74
C VAL A 5 2.65 11.45 25.24
N GLU A 6 1.84 11.97 24.35
CA GLU A 6 0.50 12.50 24.70
C GLU A 6 -0.56 11.39 24.64
N VAL A 7 -0.43 10.48 23.65
CA VAL A 7 -1.35 9.33 23.47
C VAL A 7 -0.55 8.12 23.01
N GLU A 8 -0.84 6.99 23.60
CA GLU A 8 -0.42 5.66 23.15
C GLU A 8 -1.65 4.77 23.11
N ASP A 9 -1.88 4.10 21.97
CA ASP A 9 -3.12 3.38 21.76
C ASP A 9 -2.91 2.12 20.92
N GLN A 10 -3.71 1.08 21.16
CA GLN A 10 -3.73 -0.17 20.43
C GLN A 10 -4.87 -0.16 19.41
N ILE A 11 -4.54 -0.23 18.12
CA ILE A 11 -5.52 -0.20 17.04
C ILE A 11 -6.20 -1.56 16.86
N HIS A 12 -5.40 -2.62 16.75
CA HIS A 12 -5.87 -4.00 16.62
C HIS A 12 -4.79 -5.01 17.03
N THR A 13 -5.17 -6.26 17.14
CA THR A 13 -4.23 -7.38 17.31
C THR A 13 -4.07 -8.11 15.98
N TYR A 14 -2.83 -8.33 15.57
CA TYR A 14 -2.50 -9.06 14.36
C TYR A 14 -2.05 -10.48 14.71
N GLU A 15 -2.75 -11.47 14.20
CA GLU A 15 -2.32 -12.88 14.28
C GLU A 15 -1.29 -13.13 13.17
N PRO A 16 -0.08 -13.61 13.50
CA PRO A 16 0.98 -13.83 12.50
C PRO A 16 0.54 -14.78 11.39
N ALA A 17 0.72 -14.35 10.16
CA ALA A 17 0.39 -15.14 8.97
C ALA A 17 1.50 -16.11 8.54
N ASP A 18 2.67 -16.03 9.16
CA ASP A 18 3.86 -16.83 8.84
C ASP A 18 4.27 -16.82 7.37
N ASN A 19 3.96 -15.71 6.68
CA ASN A 19 4.25 -15.47 5.27
C ASN A 19 5.49 -14.59 5.06
N GLY A 20 6.24 -14.30 6.12
CA GLY A 20 7.42 -13.45 6.11
C GLY A 20 7.12 -11.96 6.00
N ALA A 21 5.88 -11.53 6.20
CA ALA A 21 5.47 -10.14 6.28
C ALA A 21 4.62 -9.87 7.53
N GLY A 22 4.43 -8.62 7.86
CA GLY A 22 3.59 -8.18 8.96
C GLY A 22 3.01 -6.79 8.66
N PRO A 23 2.17 -6.23 9.54
CA PRO A 23 1.44 -4.98 9.29
C PRO A 23 2.32 -3.77 8.97
N LEU A 24 3.59 -3.78 9.35
CA LEU A 24 4.54 -2.70 9.10
C LEU A 24 5.67 -3.09 8.13
N TRP A 25 5.50 -4.15 7.35
CA TRP A 25 6.56 -4.69 6.49
C TRP A 25 6.97 -3.77 5.34
N CYS A 26 6.09 -2.89 4.86
CA CYS A 26 6.44 -1.86 3.87
C CYS A 26 7.15 -0.66 4.54
N HIS A 27 8.35 -0.88 5.05
CA HIS A 27 9.13 0.11 5.80
C HIS A 27 9.22 1.45 5.10
N GLY A 28 8.85 2.51 5.81
CA GLY A 28 8.88 3.89 5.36
C GLY A 28 7.69 4.33 4.49
N SER A 29 6.85 3.43 4.02
CA SER A 29 5.58 3.79 3.39
C SER A 29 4.55 4.10 4.46
N THR A 30 3.74 5.15 4.26
CA THR A 30 2.73 5.52 5.24
C THR A 30 1.57 4.54 5.24
N VAL A 31 1.14 4.15 6.43
CA VAL A 31 -0.10 3.40 6.67
C VAL A 31 -1.09 4.19 7.54
N VAL A 32 -0.77 5.43 7.83
CA VAL A 32 -1.56 6.34 8.66
C VAL A 32 -1.87 7.61 7.87
N ALA A 33 -3.12 8.07 7.93
CA ALA A 33 -3.54 9.35 7.37
C ALA A 33 -4.50 10.06 8.32
N ARG A 34 -4.55 11.40 8.27
CA ARG A 34 -5.46 12.21 9.08
C ARG A 34 -6.26 13.16 8.20
N HIS A 35 -7.57 13.17 8.39
CA HIS A 35 -8.49 14.12 7.78
C HIS A 35 -9.37 14.79 8.85
N GLY A 36 -9.19 16.08 9.06
CA GLY A 36 -9.84 16.78 10.17
C GLY A 36 -9.48 16.15 11.51
N ASP A 37 -10.49 15.74 12.25
CA ASP A 37 -10.34 15.07 13.55
C ASP A 37 -10.33 13.54 13.47
N ALA A 38 -10.41 12.99 12.27
CA ALA A 38 -10.35 11.55 12.06
C ALA A 38 -8.94 11.08 11.65
N VAL A 39 -8.51 9.96 12.23
CA VAL A 39 -7.27 9.25 11.88
C VAL A 39 -7.66 7.91 11.25
N TYR A 40 -7.01 7.57 10.15
CA TYR A 40 -7.17 6.31 9.41
C TYR A 40 -5.89 5.52 9.47
N VAL A 41 -6.01 4.20 9.64
CA VAL A 41 -4.87 3.29 9.65
C VAL A 41 -5.18 2.05 8.83
N ALA A 42 -4.32 1.76 7.86
CA ALA A 42 -4.37 0.49 7.15
C ALA A 42 -3.63 -0.59 7.96
N GLY A 43 -4.24 -1.74 8.11
CA GLY A 43 -3.70 -2.92 8.78
C GLY A 43 -3.73 -4.16 7.90
N LEU A 44 -3.27 -5.26 8.46
CA LEU A 44 -3.42 -6.59 7.89
C LEU A 44 -4.20 -7.48 8.84
N GLU A 45 -4.94 -8.42 8.27
CA GLU A 45 -5.60 -9.52 8.96
C GLU A 45 -5.22 -10.83 8.27
N THR A 46 -4.89 -11.84 9.06
CA THR A 46 -4.61 -13.18 8.55
C THR A 46 -5.91 -13.85 8.13
N VAL A 47 -5.90 -14.44 6.94
CA VAL A 47 -7.04 -15.20 6.42
C VAL A 47 -6.86 -16.65 6.84
N PRO A 48 -7.75 -17.20 7.67
CA PRO A 48 -7.67 -18.58 8.11
C PRO A 48 -7.72 -19.57 6.94
N ASP A 49 -7.01 -20.69 7.07
CA ASP A 49 -6.99 -21.80 6.12
C ASP A 49 -6.39 -21.47 4.72
N GLU A 50 -5.89 -20.26 4.52
CA GLU A 50 -5.14 -19.90 3.31
C GLU A 50 -3.65 -20.18 3.46
N VAL A 51 -3.04 -20.64 2.37
CA VAL A 51 -1.60 -20.91 2.36
C VAL A 51 -0.79 -19.64 2.10
N PRO A 52 0.42 -19.55 2.66
CA PRO A 52 1.34 -18.50 2.24
C PRO A 52 1.61 -18.55 0.72
N LEU A 53 2.01 -17.43 0.05
CA LEU A 53 2.32 -16.13 0.66
C LEU A 53 1.09 -15.24 0.87
N ASN A 54 0.01 -15.45 0.16
CA ASN A 54 -1.15 -14.56 0.08
C ASN A 54 -2.25 -14.99 1.07
N ASN A 55 -1.88 -15.11 2.32
CA ASN A 55 -2.78 -15.51 3.40
C ASN A 55 -3.10 -14.37 4.35
N THR A 56 -3.05 -13.14 3.84
CA THR A 56 -3.54 -11.95 4.54
C THR A 56 -4.48 -11.15 3.65
N ARG A 57 -5.27 -10.29 4.26
CA ARG A 57 -6.05 -9.25 3.60
C ARG A 57 -5.82 -7.92 4.29
N TRP A 58 -5.97 -6.83 3.56
CA TRP A 58 -5.87 -5.52 4.18
C TRP A 58 -7.19 -5.14 4.84
N VAL A 59 -7.07 -4.32 5.87
CA VAL A 59 -8.17 -3.74 6.63
C VAL A 59 -7.93 -2.26 6.82
N LEU A 60 -9.01 -1.48 7.01
CA LEU A 60 -8.95 -0.06 7.28
C LEU A 60 -9.66 0.24 8.60
N PHE A 61 -8.94 0.87 9.50
CA PHE A 61 -9.46 1.36 10.77
C PHE A 61 -9.60 2.88 10.73
N ARG A 62 -10.55 3.38 11.49
CA ARG A 62 -10.78 4.80 11.73
C ARG A 62 -10.93 5.07 13.21
N ARG A 63 -10.43 6.21 13.66
CA ARG A 63 -10.78 6.81 14.94
C ARG A 63 -11.18 8.25 14.68
N ALA A 64 -12.38 8.65 15.09
CA ALA A 64 -12.88 10.02 14.99
C ALA A 64 -12.82 10.68 16.36
N ASN A 65 -12.28 11.88 16.44
CA ASN A 65 -12.06 12.60 17.70
C ASN A 65 -11.25 11.75 18.70
N ASP A 66 -11.70 11.68 19.94
CA ASP A 66 -11.11 10.86 21.01
C ASP A 66 -11.91 9.55 21.23
N GLY A 67 -12.64 9.09 20.19
CA GLY A 67 -13.41 7.84 20.23
C GLY A 67 -12.55 6.59 20.14
N ASP A 68 -13.21 5.45 20.11
CA ASP A 68 -12.56 4.14 19.92
C ASP A 68 -12.17 3.93 18.45
N TRP A 69 -11.26 2.97 18.21
CA TRP A 69 -10.94 2.49 16.88
C TRP A 69 -12.04 1.61 16.32
N GLU A 70 -12.49 1.92 15.13
CA GLU A 70 -13.52 1.20 14.39
C GLU A 70 -12.92 0.55 13.15
N LEU A 71 -13.26 -0.70 12.86
CA LEU A 71 -12.99 -1.34 11.58
C LEU A 71 -14.04 -0.84 10.58
N VAL A 72 -13.62 0.00 9.64
CA VAL A 72 -14.52 0.59 8.64
C VAL A 72 -14.53 -0.13 7.31
N HIS A 73 -13.46 -0.90 7.01
CA HIS A 73 -13.44 -1.73 5.80
C HIS A 73 -12.54 -2.94 5.97
N ARG A 74 -12.96 -4.05 5.34
CA ARG A 74 -12.21 -5.30 5.22
C ARG A 74 -12.28 -5.76 3.76
N ASP A 75 -11.13 -6.07 3.17
CA ASP A 75 -11.10 -6.63 1.82
C ASP A 75 -11.40 -8.13 1.86
N ASP A 76 -12.68 -8.47 1.77
CA ASP A 76 -13.14 -9.86 1.82
C ASP A 76 -12.89 -10.63 0.52
N SER A 77 -12.61 -9.93 -0.57
CA SER A 77 -12.42 -10.53 -1.90
C SER A 77 -10.96 -10.71 -2.28
N GLY A 78 -10.06 -9.90 -1.73
CA GLY A 78 -8.66 -9.88 -2.07
C GLY A 78 -7.79 -10.57 -1.03
N ARG A 79 -6.77 -11.26 -1.52
CA ARG A 79 -5.69 -11.79 -0.67
C ARG A 79 -4.39 -11.12 -1.06
N THR A 80 -3.59 -10.75 -0.09
CA THR A 80 -2.31 -10.06 -0.30
C THR A 80 -1.25 -10.60 0.65
N ARG A 81 -0.02 -10.16 0.49
CA ARG A 81 1.08 -10.50 1.39
C ARG A 81 1.54 -9.31 2.21
N GLU A 82 1.81 -8.19 1.57
CA GLU A 82 2.35 -7.00 2.20
C GLU A 82 1.27 -6.00 2.62
N PRO A 83 1.57 -5.14 3.60
CA PRO A 83 0.69 -4.05 4.02
C PRO A 83 0.28 -3.15 2.87
N SER A 84 -0.80 -2.43 3.06
CA SER A 84 -1.38 -1.51 2.10
C SER A 84 -1.08 -0.06 2.49
N PRO A 85 -0.06 0.57 1.88
CA PRO A 85 0.18 2.00 2.04
C PRO A 85 -1.04 2.84 1.67
N ILE A 86 -1.23 3.95 2.40
CA ILE A 86 -2.35 4.86 2.18
C ILE A 86 -1.86 6.28 1.87
N ALA A 87 -2.70 7.03 1.18
CA ALA A 87 -2.52 8.45 0.93
C ALA A 87 -3.85 9.19 1.05
N LEU A 88 -3.80 10.48 1.31
CA LEU A 88 -4.98 11.32 1.47
C LEU A 88 -4.84 12.59 0.62
N LEU A 89 -5.88 12.90 -0.15
CA LEU A 89 -6.02 14.16 -0.87
C LEU A 89 -6.70 15.23 0.00
N ALA A 90 -6.43 16.49 -0.27
CA ALA A 90 -7.08 17.60 0.42
C ALA A 90 -8.60 17.62 0.22
N SER A 91 -9.09 17.00 -0.85
CA SER A 91 -10.53 16.79 -1.11
C SER A 91 -11.22 15.85 -0.11
N GLY A 92 -10.46 15.16 0.76
CA GLY A 92 -10.98 14.12 1.65
C GLY A 92 -11.06 12.73 0.99
N GLU A 93 -10.42 12.55 -0.16
CA GLU A 93 -10.32 11.22 -0.76
C GLU A 93 -9.15 10.46 -0.15
N LEU A 94 -9.45 9.34 0.49
CA LEU A 94 -8.50 8.42 1.09
C LEU A 94 -8.23 7.26 0.12
N LEU A 95 -6.97 7.02 -0.18
CA LEU A 95 -6.52 6.00 -1.12
C LEU A 95 -5.79 4.90 -0.36
N VAL A 96 -6.19 3.66 -0.58
CA VAL A 96 -5.52 2.46 -0.07
C VAL A 96 -4.94 1.71 -1.25
N SER A 97 -3.62 1.56 -1.30
CA SER A 97 -2.97 0.78 -2.35
C SER A 97 -2.88 -0.68 -1.94
N ALA A 98 -3.34 -1.58 -2.78
CA ALA A 98 -3.28 -3.02 -2.54
C ALA A 98 -2.64 -3.77 -3.72
N ASN A 99 -2.21 -4.99 -3.48
CA ASN A 99 -1.64 -5.87 -4.49
C ASN A 99 -2.29 -7.26 -4.40
N PRO A 100 -3.61 -7.34 -4.67
CA PRO A 100 -4.32 -8.61 -4.57
C PRO A 100 -3.75 -9.64 -5.52
N THR A 101 -3.61 -10.87 -5.03
CA THR A 101 -3.18 -12.01 -5.82
C THR A 101 -4.22 -12.42 -6.85
N LEU A 102 -3.75 -12.92 -7.99
CA LEU A 102 -4.58 -13.59 -8.98
C LEU A 102 -4.49 -15.12 -8.85
N ALA A 103 -3.66 -15.61 -7.93
CA ALA A 103 -3.54 -17.04 -7.67
C ALA A 103 -4.82 -17.60 -7.01
N PRO A 104 -5.26 -18.78 -7.38
CA PRO A 104 -6.34 -19.47 -6.67
C PRO A 104 -6.03 -19.70 -5.20
N SER A 105 -7.07 -19.92 -4.39
CA SER A 105 -6.93 -20.39 -3.00
C SER A 105 -6.16 -21.71 -2.98
N GLY A 106 -5.28 -21.87 -1.99
CA GLY A 106 -4.44 -23.04 -1.82
C GLY A 106 -3.14 -23.03 -2.64
N GLU A 107 -2.92 -22.05 -3.51
CA GLU A 107 -1.64 -21.89 -4.23
C GLU A 107 -0.66 -21.00 -3.48
N TYR A 108 0.60 -21.46 -3.42
CA TYR A 108 1.71 -20.73 -2.82
C TYR A 108 2.17 -19.59 -3.72
N GLY A 109 1.60 -18.42 -3.55
CA GLY A 109 1.97 -17.23 -4.31
C GLY A 109 1.55 -17.24 -5.78
N GLY A 110 1.77 -16.16 -6.47
CA GLY A 110 1.45 -16.05 -7.88
C GLY A 110 1.53 -14.64 -8.45
N ALA A 111 0.91 -14.47 -9.59
CA ALA A 111 0.70 -13.16 -10.19
C ALA A 111 -0.24 -12.32 -9.31
N ALA A 112 -0.05 -11.00 -9.35
CA ALA A 112 -0.87 -10.05 -8.62
C ALA A 112 -1.26 -8.87 -9.51
N ARG A 113 -2.32 -8.16 -9.14
CA ARG A 113 -2.79 -6.98 -9.85
C ARG A 113 -2.88 -5.79 -8.92
N PRO A 114 -1.90 -4.87 -8.95
CA PRO A 114 -1.95 -3.65 -8.16
C PRO A 114 -3.24 -2.87 -8.41
N ALA A 115 -3.88 -2.45 -7.33
CA ALA A 115 -5.11 -1.68 -7.34
C ALA A 115 -5.07 -0.56 -6.29
N VAL A 116 -5.88 0.45 -6.49
CA VAL A 116 -6.12 1.52 -5.53
C VAL A 116 -7.59 1.56 -5.18
N PHE A 117 -7.88 1.45 -3.91
CA PHE A 117 -9.22 1.57 -3.35
C PHE A 117 -9.40 3.01 -2.85
N ARG A 118 -10.35 3.71 -3.43
CA ARG A 118 -10.61 5.12 -3.14
C ARG A 118 -11.88 5.26 -2.32
N PHE A 119 -11.73 5.76 -1.11
CA PHE A 119 -12.79 6.06 -0.15
C PHE A 119 -13.02 7.56 -0.05
N ARG A 120 -14.13 7.94 0.54
CA ARG A 120 -14.32 9.26 1.08
C ARG A 120 -14.09 9.24 2.58
N ALA A 121 -13.28 10.18 3.09
CA ALA A 121 -12.99 10.26 4.52
C ALA A 121 -14.21 10.67 5.37
N ASP A 122 -15.20 11.30 4.76
CA ASP A 122 -16.48 11.63 5.41
C ASP A 122 -17.51 10.49 5.38
N ASP A 123 -17.28 9.45 4.54
CA ASP A 123 -18.13 8.26 4.43
C ASP A 123 -17.26 7.02 4.14
N PRO A 124 -16.42 6.59 5.09
CA PRO A 124 -15.44 5.53 4.86
C PRO A 124 -16.04 4.11 4.85
N GLU A 125 -17.30 3.97 5.24
CA GLU A 125 -18.03 2.69 5.21
C GLU A 125 -18.69 2.41 3.85
N ALA A 126 -18.80 3.43 3.00
CA ALA A 126 -19.29 3.25 1.65
C ALA A 126 -18.31 2.39 0.83
N GLU A 127 -18.86 1.63 -0.12
CA GLU A 127 -18.04 0.83 -1.04
C GLU A 127 -17.01 1.70 -1.76
N PRO A 128 -15.73 1.34 -1.71
CA PRO A 128 -14.69 2.10 -2.37
C PRO A 128 -14.76 1.97 -3.89
N ARG A 129 -14.40 3.03 -4.58
CA ARG A 129 -14.13 2.94 -6.01
C ARG A 129 -12.78 2.25 -6.22
N VAL A 130 -12.80 1.10 -6.91
CA VAL A 130 -11.57 0.37 -7.25
C VAL A 130 -11.01 0.90 -8.57
N GLU A 131 -9.74 1.29 -8.54
CA GLU A 131 -9.02 1.82 -9.70
C GLU A 131 -7.81 0.94 -10.00
N LEU A 132 -7.55 0.74 -11.29
CA LEU A 132 -6.35 0.04 -11.74
C LEU A 132 -5.36 1.09 -12.27
N PRO A 133 -4.19 1.24 -11.61
CA PRO A 133 -3.12 2.09 -12.12
C PRO A 133 -2.69 1.67 -13.53
N VAL A 134 -2.33 2.64 -14.36
CA VAL A 134 -1.81 2.41 -15.71
C VAL A 134 -0.28 2.40 -15.68
N TRP A 135 0.32 1.45 -16.35
CA TRP A 135 1.77 1.26 -16.39
C TRP A 135 2.28 1.44 -17.84
N ASP A 136 3.53 1.89 -17.97
CA ASP A 136 4.19 1.93 -19.27
C ASP A 136 4.74 0.54 -19.64
N GLY A 137 4.19 -0.04 -20.70
CA GLY A 137 4.56 -1.37 -21.16
C GLY A 137 3.96 -2.52 -20.37
N GLU A 138 4.42 -3.72 -20.68
CA GLU A 138 4.01 -4.92 -19.98
C GLU A 138 4.62 -4.99 -18.58
N THR A 139 3.86 -5.52 -17.64
CA THR A 139 4.26 -5.72 -16.25
C THR A 139 3.96 -7.14 -15.80
N ALA A 140 4.81 -7.69 -14.95
CA ALA A 140 4.66 -9.03 -14.37
C ALA A 140 4.67 -8.96 -12.84
N PHE A 141 3.74 -8.19 -12.28
CA PHE A 141 3.60 -8.06 -10.84
C PHE A 141 3.24 -9.39 -10.19
N ARG A 142 3.80 -9.59 -9.03
CA ARG A 142 3.59 -10.77 -8.20
C ARG A 142 3.20 -10.36 -6.79
N ASP A 143 2.76 -11.32 -6.03
CA ASP A 143 2.44 -11.23 -4.60
C ASP A 143 3.56 -10.58 -3.76
N HIS A 144 4.82 -10.97 -3.98
CA HIS A 144 5.97 -10.39 -3.30
C HIS A 144 6.46 -9.14 -4.04
N SER A 145 5.86 -8.01 -3.77
CA SER A 145 6.06 -6.80 -4.54
C SER A 145 5.86 -5.55 -3.67
N TYR A 146 6.95 -4.93 -3.25
CA TYR A 146 6.91 -3.72 -2.44
C TYR A 146 6.32 -2.55 -3.21
N ARG A 147 5.61 -1.69 -2.50
CA ARG A 147 4.92 -0.54 -3.09
C ARG A 147 4.87 0.64 -2.14
N THR A 148 4.61 1.79 -2.70
CA THR A 148 4.32 3.02 -1.97
C THR A 148 3.33 3.88 -2.75
N VAL A 149 2.55 4.67 -2.04
CA VAL A 149 1.66 5.67 -2.60
C VAL A 149 1.85 6.98 -1.84
N THR A 150 1.83 8.08 -2.56
CA THR A 150 1.88 9.42 -1.97
C THR A 150 0.97 10.36 -2.74
N ALA A 151 0.47 11.39 -2.07
CA ALA A 151 -0.41 12.38 -2.67
C ALA A 151 0.15 13.80 -2.49
N ASP A 152 0.02 14.62 -3.54
CA ASP A 152 0.04 16.08 -3.43
C ASP A 152 -1.43 16.53 -3.25
N GLY A 153 -1.80 16.80 -2.01
CA GLY A 153 -3.18 17.13 -1.66
C GLY A 153 -3.68 18.42 -2.31
N GLU A 154 -2.80 19.40 -2.55
CA GLU A 154 -3.16 20.68 -3.15
C GLU A 154 -3.45 20.57 -4.66
N ARG A 155 -2.69 19.70 -5.34
CA ARG A 155 -2.83 19.48 -6.79
C ARG A 155 -3.79 18.34 -7.14
N GLY A 156 -4.24 17.57 -6.16
CA GLY A 156 -5.04 16.37 -6.41
C GLY A 156 -4.30 15.27 -7.15
N GLN A 157 -2.96 15.25 -7.06
CA GLN A 157 -2.11 14.26 -7.73
C GLN A 157 -1.73 13.13 -6.79
N VAL A 158 -1.62 11.92 -7.34
CA VAL A 158 -1.17 10.73 -6.59
C VAL A 158 -0.11 10.01 -7.39
N LEU A 159 1.04 9.75 -6.78
CA LEU A 159 2.08 8.91 -7.35
C LEU A 159 2.06 7.54 -6.67
N TYR A 160 1.95 6.52 -7.49
CA TYR A 160 2.03 5.13 -7.06
C TYR A 160 3.27 4.48 -7.67
N MET A 161 4.11 3.86 -6.81
CA MET A 161 5.23 3.05 -7.25
C MET A 161 5.04 1.61 -6.82
N GLN A 162 5.27 0.69 -7.75
CA GLN A 162 5.14 -0.75 -7.56
C GLN A 162 6.39 -1.44 -8.07
N ASN A 163 7.05 -2.22 -7.21
CA ASN A 163 8.18 -3.04 -7.63
C ASN A 163 7.71 -4.19 -8.52
N GLU A 164 8.52 -4.52 -9.50
CA GLU A 164 8.46 -5.78 -10.21
C GLU A 164 9.66 -6.63 -9.78
N GLY A 165 9.40 -7.59 -8.91
CA GLY A 165 10.46 -8.32 -8.22
C GLY A 165 11.37 -7.37 -7.43
N TYR A 166 12.68 -7.48 -7.67
CA TYR A 166 13.69 -6.63 -7.05
C TYR A 166 14.50 -5.83 -8.07
N ALA A 167 14.08 -5.84 -9.34
CA ALA A 167 14.88 -5.30 -10.43
C ALA A 167 14.55 -3.84 -10.73
N PHE A 168 13.29 -3.45 -10.62
CA PHE A 168 12.82 -2.11 -10.93
C PHE A 168 11.50 -1.80 -10.25
N ALA A 169 11.17 -0.51 -10.22
CA ALA A 169 9.88 -0.02 -9.75
C ALA A 169 9.19 0.74 -10.88
N HIS A 170 7.98 0.33 -11.20
CA HIS A 170 7.10 1.03 -12.12
C HIS A 170 6.42 2.21 -11.42
N MET A 171 6.14 3.26 -12.18
CA MET A 171 5.49 4.47 -11.70
C MET A 171 4.18 4.69 -12.44
N SER A 172 3.14 5.04 -11.68
CA SER A 172 1.86 5.49 -12.20
C SER A 172 1.42 6.76 -11.49
N LEU A 173 1.05 7.78 -12.24
CA LEU A 173 0.61 9.09 -11.72
C LEU A 173 -0.87 9.28 -12.00
N TRP A 174 -1.64 9.56 -10.95
CA TRP A 174 -2.99 10.09 -11.07
C TRP A 174 -2.93 11.60 -11.24
N SER A 175 -3.45 12.07 -12.35
CA SER A 175 -3.69 13.49 -12.66
C SER A 175 -4.75 13.59 -13.71
N ASP A 176 -5.46 14.72 -13.79
CA ASP A 176 -6.51 14.96 -14.79
C ASP A 176 -7.55 13.81 -14.83
N ASP A 177 -7.97 13.37 -13.64
CA ASP A 177 -8.98 12.33 -13.38
C ASP A 177 -8.67 10.95 -13.99
N ARG A 178 -7.40 10.61 -14.19
CA ARG A 178 -6.97 9.30 -14.68
C ARG A 178 -5.55 8.93 -14.25
N TRP A 179 -5.26 7.64 -14.33
CA TRP A 179 -3.91 7.11 -14.16
C TRP A 179 -3.10 7.21 -15.46
N HIS A 180 -1.83 7.56 -15.34
CA HIS A 180 -0.85 7.66 -16.43
C HIS A 180 0.38 6.85 -16.06
N GLY A 181 0.83 5.94 -16.92
CA GLY A 181 2.16 5.36 -16.83
C GLY A 181 3.24 6.45 -16.88
N ARG A 182 4.27 6.31 -16.06
CA ARG A 182 5.39 7.26 -15.97
C ARG A 182 6.75 6.58 -16.06
N GLY A 183 6.78 5.44 -16.75
CA GLY A 183 7.99 4.66 -16.90
C GLY A 183 8.35 3.85 -15.65
N LYS A 184 9.62 3.49 -15.57
CA LYS A 184 10.16 2.71 -14.47
C LYS A 184 11.55 3.20 -14.07
N ILE A 185 11.84 3.08 -12.78
CA ILE A 185 13.18 3.27 -12.25
C ILE A 185 13.88 1.91 -12.27
N THR A 186 15.03 1.87 -12.93
CA THR A 186 15.94 0.72 -12.93
C THR A 186 17.18 1.06 -12.13
N TRP A 187 17.74 0.08 -11.44
CA TRP A 187 18.98 0.29 -10.70
C TRP A 187 20.18 -0.11 -11.54
N PRO A 188 21.24 0.70 -11.55
CA PRO A 188 22.50 0.28 -12.13
C PRO A 188 23.02 -0.94 -11.36
N TYR A 189 23.55 -1.89 -12.09
CA TYR A 189 24.23 -3.06 -11.49
C TYR A 189 25.64 -2.66 -11.09
N GLY A 190 25.85 -1.85 -10.12
CA GLY A 190 27.15 -1.56 -9.50
C GLY A 190 28.38 -1.95 -10.32
N ALA A 191 28.40 -1.61 -11.64
CA ALA A 191 29.49 -1.99 -12.55
C ALA A 191 30.84 -1.43 -12.10
N GLU A 192 30.81 -0.42 -11.27
CA GLU A 192 31.94 0.19 -10.60
C GLU A 192 32.53 -0.66 -9.46
N TYR A 193 31.84 -1.70 -9.03
CA TYR A 193 32.32 -2.58 -7.96
C TYR A 193 33.11 -3.77 -8.52
N PRO A 194 34.12 -4.27 -7.75
CA PRO A 194 34.96 -5.40 -8.19
C PRO A 194 34.18 -6.69 -8.47
N LYS A 195 33.03 -6.85 -7.88
CA LYS A 195 32.08 -7.95 -8.08
C LYS A 195 30.69 -7.38 -8.29
N PRO A 196 30.38 -6.88 -9.46
CA PRO A 196 29.07 -6.31 -9.75
C PRO A 196 27.98 -7.36 -9.58
N GLN A 197 26.97 -7.03 -8.81
CA GLN A 197 25.79 -7.86 -8.62
C GLN A 197 24.53 -7.01 -8.78
N PRO A 198 23.42 -7.60 -9.21
CA PRO A 198 22.15 -6.91 -9.25
C PRO A 198 21.82 -6.34 -7.87
N LEU A 199 21.62 -5.02 -7.80
CA LEU A 199 21.13 -4.37 -6.60
C LEU A 199 19.65 -4.73 -6.45
N ARG A 200 19.25 -5.10 -5.24
CA ARG A 200 17.85 -5.31 -4.91
C ARG A 200 17.18 -3.98 -4.62
N LEU A 201 16.08 -3.70 -5.31
CA LEU A 201 15.18 -2.62 -4.97
C LEU A 201 14.13 -3.13 -3.99
N CYS A 202 14.17 -2.61 -2.79
CA CYS A 202 13.18 -2.89 -1.76
C CYS A 202 12.66 -1.58 -1.17
N TYR A 203 11.43 -1.58 -0.68
CA TYR A 203 10.83 -0.51 0.10
C TYR A 203 10.92 0.88 -0.57
N PRO A 204 10.34 1.05 -1.77
CA PRO A 204 10.33 2.35 -2.41
C PRO A 204 9.58 3.36 -1.52
N ASN A 205 10.18 4.50 -1.33
CA ASN A 205 9.56 5.63 -0.66
C ASN A 205 9.57 6.81 -1.60
N VAL A 206 8.42 7.46 -1.75
CA VAL A 206 8.26 8.59 -2.66
C VAL A 206 7.59 9.75 -1.96
N MET A 207 7.92 10.93 -2.43
CA MET A 207 7.30 12.18 -2.00
C MET A 207 7.07 13.03 -3.24
N LEU A 208 5.83 13.51 -3.40
CA LEU A 208 5.52 14.56 -4.36
C LEU A 208 5.82 15.91 -3.71
N ARG A 209 6.63 16.70 -4.38
CA ARG A 209 6.94 18.08 -3.99
C ARG A 209 6.82 19.01 -5.20
N ARG A 210 6.54 20.28 -4.89
CA ARG A 210 6.72 21.39 -5.84
C ARG A 210 8.17 21.51 -6.27
#